data_f1f298b7f90844c35069912738b2c011
#
_entry.id   f1f298b7f90844c35069912738b2c011
#
_cell.length_a   1.000
_cell.length_b   1.000
_cell.length_c   1.000
_cell.angle_alpha   90.00
_cell.angle_beta   90.00
_cell.angle_gamma   90.00
#
_symmetry.space_group_name_H-M   'P 1'
#
loop_
_entity.id
_entity.type
_entity.pdbx_description
1 polymer ?
#
loop_
_entity_poly.entity_id
_entity_poly.type
_entity_poly.pdbx_seq_one_letter_code
_entity_poly.pdbx_strand_id
1 'polypeptide(L)'
;WVVSRLGKGVVRALDTPNFVANRVGVFSILAVMHHTQQFGLGFDEVDGLTGPLIGRPKSATYRTADVVGLDTLAHVVNTMQSTLPNDPWHAYFTNPAWLQALIAKGALGQKTRGGIYRKVGATITVLDPAKGAHRPADRDIDPDVAGILKLRDPHARFAALRASPHPQARFLWAVTRDTLHYCAVQLEHIADNARDLDPAVRWGFGWK
;
A
#
# COMPACT_ATOMS: atom_id res chain seq x y z
N TRP A 1 21.65 15.02 19.64
CA TRP A 1 22.85 14.63 18.91
C TRP A 1 22.52 14.19 17.48
N VAL A 2 21.62 13.22 17.26
CA VAL A 2 21.24 12.69 15.93
C VAL A 2 20.75 13.81 15.01
N VAL A 3 19.82 14.63 15.48
CA VAL A 3 19.27 15.74 14.68
C VAL A 3 20.34 16.78 14.37
N SER A 4 21.10 17.23 15.39
CA SER A 4 22.05 18.35 15.27
C SER A 4 23.37 17.96 14.59
N ARG A 5 23.81 16.71 14.69
CA ARG A 5 25.10 16.25 14.16
C ARG A 5 24.98 15.47 12.87
N LEU A 6 23.94 14.64 12.74
CA LEU A 6 23.76 13.80 11.56
C LEU A 6 22.70 14.35 10.57
N GLY A 7 22.00 15.41 10.92
CA GLY A 7 20.92 15.98 10.10
C GLY A 7 19.79 15.01 9.82
N LYS A 8 19.56 14.01 10.70
CA LYS A 8 18.53 12.99 10.56
C LYS A 8 17.32 13.31 11.42
N GLY A 9 16.14 13.04 10.90
CA GLY A 9 14.93 13.06 11.70
C GLY A 9 14.92 11.94 12.73
N VAL A 10 14.26 12.17 13.85
CA VAL A 10 14.05 11.18 14.92
C VAL A 10 12.56 10.97 15.08
N VAL A 11 12.14 9.72 15.08
CA VAL A 11 10.79 9.27 15.41
C VAL A 11 10.87 8.49 16.71
N ARG A 12 10.05 8.87 17.69
CA ARG A 12 9.87 8.09 18.91
C ARG A 12 8.82 7.02 18.66
N ALA A 13 9.18 5.78 18.90
CA ALA A 13 8.31 4.62 18.72
C ALA A 13 8.26 3.82 20.01
N LEU A 14 7.11 3.24 20.31
CA LEU A 14 7.01 2.21 21.33
C LEU A 14 7.63 0.92 20.83
N ASP A 15 8.15 0.09 21.74
CA ASP A 15 8.72 -1.22 21.38
C ASP A 15 7.60 -2.23 21.14
N THR A 16 7.13 -2.24 19.91
CA THR A 16 5.98 -3.02 19.45
C THR A 16 6.29 -3.63 18.08
N PRO A 17 5.66 -4.77 17.71
CA PRO A 17 5.88 -5.40 16.41
C PRO A 17 5.75 -4.43 15.23
N ASN A 18 6.77 -4.40 14.37
CA ASN A 18 6.89 -3.53 13.19
C ASN A 18 7.00 -2.03 13.49
N PHE A 19 7.14 -1.60 14.73
CA PHE A 19 7.23 -0.20 15.14
C PHE A 19 6.11 0.67 14.55
N VAL A 20 6.43 1.89 14.08
CA VAL A 20 5.44 2.83 13.52
C VAL A 20 5.31 2.68 12.00
N ALA A 21 6.41 2.90 11.26
CA ALA A 21 6.35 3.01 9.80
C ALA A 21 5.91 1.70 9.12
N ASN A 22 6.53 0.57 9.47
CA ASN A 22 6.14 -0.72 8.91
C ASN A 22 4.75 -1.14 9.35
N ARG A 23 4.36 -0.85 10.61
CA ARG A 23 3.02 -1.17 11.10
C ARG A 23 1.94 -0.53 10.21
N VAL A 24 2.01 0.78 10.02
CA VAL A 24 1.04 1.55 9.22
C VAL A 24 1.22 1.33 7.72
N GLY A 25 2.47 1.34 7.24
CA GLY A 25 2.75 1.23 5.81
C GLY A 25 2.39 -0.13 5.24
N VAL A 26 2.74 -1.22 5.94
CA VAL A 26 2.37 -2.58 5.51
C VAL A 26 0.86 -2.79 5.63
N PHE A 27 0.23 -2.30 6.73
CA PHE A 27 -1.23 -2.31 6.81
C PHE A 27 -1.88 -1.63 5.60
N SER A 28 -1.38 -0.46 5.20
CA SER A 28 -1.91 0.24 4.04
C SER A 28 -1.76 -0.56 2.73
N ILE A 29 -0.67 -1.30 2.56
CA ILE A 29 -0.48 -2.21 1.42
C ILE A 29 -1.52 -3.34 1.46
N LEU A 30 -1.75 -3.93 2.63
CA LEU A 30 -2.72 -5.01 2.82
C LEU A 30 -4.16 -4.52 2.61
N ALA A 31 -4.50 -3.31 3.09
CA ALA A 31 -5.79 -2.69 2.82
C ALA A 31 -6.01 -2.47 1.30
N VAL A 32 -4.98 -2.02 0.58
CA VAL A 32 -5.03 -1.93 -0.88
C VAL A 32 -5.28 -3.30 -1.50
N MET A 33 -4.55 -4.34 -1.10
CA MET A 33 -4.72 -5.70 -1.64
C MET A 33 -6.12 -6.26 -1.38
N HIS A 34 -6.64 -6.06 -0.16
CA HIS A 34 -7.98 -6.47 0.22
C HIS A 34 -9.05 -5.79 -0.65
N HIS A 35 -8.98 -4.47 -0.76
CA HIS A 35 -9.95 -3.70 -1.54
C HIS A 35 -9.78 -3.89 -3.05
N THR A 36 -8.57 -4.15 -3.55
CA THR A 36 -8.35 -4.52 -4.96
C THR A 36 -9.19 -5.74 -5.33
N GLN A 37 -9.15 -6.78 -4.49
CA GLN A 37 -9.95 -7.99 -4.69
C GLN A 37 -11.45 -7.70 -4.55
N GLN A 38 -11.86 -6.93 -3.54
CA GLN A 38 -13.26 -6.60 -3.28
C GLN A 38 -13.90 -5.83 -4.43
N PHE A 39 -13.18 -4.90 -5.05
CA PHE A 39 -13.67 -4.08 -6.16
C PHE A 39 -13.34 -4.65 -7.55
N GLY A 40 -12.62 -5.78 -7.63
CA GLY A 40 -12.28 -6.44 -8.90
C GLY A 40 -11.35 -5.61 -9.79
N LEU A 41 -10.48 -4.77 -9.21
CA LEU A 41 -9.59 -3.89 -9.96
C LEU A 41 -8.29 -4.60 -10.39
N GLY A 42 -7.72 -4.17 -11.52
CA GLY A 42 -6.41 -4.62 -11.97
C GLY A 42 -5.27 -4.02 -11.15
N PHE A 43 -4.16 -4.73 -10.99
CA PHE A 43 -3.01 -4.25 -10.21
C PHE A 43 -2.37 -2.99 -10.79
N ASP A 44 -2.33 -2.87 -12.11
CA ASP A 44 -1.85 -1.69 -12.83
C ASP A 44 -2.78 -0.49 -12.72
N GLU A 45 -4.09 -0.72 -12.75
CA GLU A 45 -5.12 0.27 -12.47
C GLU A 45 -4.97 0.81 -11.03
N VAL A 46 -4.86 -0.08 -10.05
CA VAL A 46 -4.63 0.28 -8.64
C VAL A 46 -3.32 1.05 -8.45
N ASP A 47 -2.24 0.67 -9.11
CA ASP A 47 -0.99 1.44 -9.07
C ASP A 47 -1.13 2.82 -9.72
N GLY A 48 -1.98 2.97 -10.72
CA GLY A 48 -2.37 4.27 -11.25
C GLY A 48 -3.05 5.15 -10.19
N LEU A 49 -3.97 4.57 -9.44
CA LEU A 49 -4.76 5.25 -8.40
C LEU A 49 -3.96 5.53 -7.12
N THR A 50 -3.10 4.60 -6.67
CA THR A 50 -2.42 4.66 -5.37
C THR A 50 -0.99 5.23 -5.43
N GLY A 51 -0.66 5.94 -6.49
CA GLY A 51 0.63 6.57 -6.70
C GLY A 51 0.63 8.09 -6.40
N PRO A 52 1.28 8.89 -7.26
CA PRO A 52 1.45 10.33 -7.05
C PRO A 52 0.16 11.11 -6.89
N LEU A 53 -0.94 10.65 -7.47
CA LEU A 53 -2.25 11.31 -7.38
C LEU A 53 -2.77 11.43 -5.93
N ILE A 54 -2.36 10.52 -5.06
CA ILE A 54 -2.70 10.56 -3.63
C ILE A 54 -1.48 10.83 -2.73
N GLY A 55 -0.42 11.42 -3.28
CA GLY A 55 0.78 11.78 -2.53
C GLY A 55 1.70 10.61 -2.17
N ARG A 56 1.60 9.48 -2.86
CA ARG A 56 2.49 8.33 -2.69
C ARG A 56 3.60 8.29 -3.75
N PRO A 57 4.68 7.52 -3.55
CA PRO A 57 5.74 7.34 -4.54
C PRO A 57 5.23 6.85 -5.89
N LYS A 58 6.02 7.09 -6.95
CA LYS A 58 5.70 6.61 -8.33
C LYS A 58 5.58 5.09 -8.43
N SER A 59 6.21 4.36 -7.52
CA SER A 59 6.09 2.91 -7.41
C SER A 59 4.71 2.45 -6.91
N ALA A 60 3.90 3.37 -6.38
CA ALA A 60 2.55 3.09 -5.88
C ALA A 60 2.52 1.91 -4.88
N THR A 61 1.64 0.93 -5.07
CA THR A 61 1.47 -0.19 -4.13
C THR A 61 2.12 -1.48 -4.65
N TYR A 62 1.68 -1.98 -5.79
CA TYR A 62 2.13 -3.28 -6.31
C TYR A 62 3.55 -3.25 -6.86
N ARG A 63 3.96 -2.15 -7.48
CA ARG A 63 5.36 -1.96 -7.86
C ARG A 63 6.27 -1.78 -6.64
N THR A 64 5.77 -1.18 -5.56
CA THR A 64 6.52 -1.12 -4.29
C THR A 64 6.72 -2.52 -3.73
N ALA A 65 5.71 -3.38 -3.77
CA ALA A 65 5.84 -4.79 -3.36
C ALA A 65 6.93 -5.53 -4.16
N ASP A 66 6.99 -5.33 -5.47
CA ASP A 66 8.05 -5.89 -6.33
C ASP A 66 9.45 -5.33 -6.00
N VAL A 67 9.56 -4.05 -5.64
CA VAL A 67 10.83 -3.41 -5.24
C VAL A 67 11.33 -3.93 -3.90
N VAL A 68 10.44 -4.05 -2.92
CA VAL A 68 10.76 -4.60 -1.58
C VAL A 68 11.13 -6.07 -1.67
N GLY A 69 10.49 -6.79 -2.55
CA GLY A 69 10.58 -8.24 -2.70
C GLY A 69 9.36 -8.94 -2.08
N LEU A 70 8.73 -9.78 -2.89
CA LEU A 70 7.47 -10.43 -2.51
C LEU A 70 7.64 -11.41 -1.33
N ASP A 71 8.78 -12.07 -1.24
CA ASP A 71 9.16 -12.91 -0.10
C ASP A 71 9.35 -12.10 1.18
N THR A 72 9.99 -10.94 1.08
CA THR A 72 10.17 -10.02 2.22
C THR A 72 8.82 -9.50 2.71
N LEU A 73 7.96 -9.07 1.79
CA LEU A 73 6.60 -8.63 2.13
C LEU A 73 5.81 -9.75 2.80
N ALA A 74 5.84 -10.97 2.24
CA ALA A 74 5.15 -12.11 2.81
C ALA A 74 5.66 -12.45 4.23
N HIS A 75 6.96 -12.34 4.47
CA HIS A 75 7.54 -12.53 5.80
C HIS A 75 7.02 -11.49 6.80
N VAL A 76 6.98 -10.23 6.44
CA VAL A 76 6.44 -9.16 7.31
C VAL A 76 4.96 -9.39 7.59
N VAL A 77 4.16 -9.78 6.60
CA VAL A 77 2.74 -10.13 6.79
C VAL A 77 2.57 -11.29 7.77
N ASN A 78 3.37 -12.36 7.63
CA ASN A 78 3.35 -13.50 8.55
C ASN A 78 3.73 -13.08 9.99
N THR A 79 4.70 -12.17 10.12
CA THR A 79 5.07 -11.60 11.42
C THR A 79 3.89 -10.83 12.04
N MET A 80 3.21 -9.98 11.27
CA MET A 80 2.01 -9.27 11.75
C MET A 80 0.90 -10.25 12.16
N GLN A 81 0.67 -11.27 11.35
CA GLN A 81 -0.34 -12.29 11.65
C GLN A 81 -0.06 -13.01 12.97
N SER A 82 1.19 -13.41 13.20
CA SER A 82 1.56 -14.20 14.40
C SER A 82 1.71 -13.35 15.67
N THR A 83 2.17 -12.09 15.55
CA THR A 83 2.48 -11.24 16.71
C THR A 83 1.35 -10.28 17.09
N LEU A 84 0.30 -10.16 16.28
CA LEU A 84 -0.81 -9.23 16.46
C LEU A 84 -2.18 -9.95 16.42
N PRO A 85 -2.38 -11.02 17.22
CA PRO A 85 -3.61 -11.82 17.13
C PRO A 85 -4.87 -11.05 17.53
N ASN A 86 -4.74 -10.00 18.34
CA ASN A 86 -5.86 -9.18 18.84
C ASN A 86 -6.05 -7.88 18.06
N ASP A 87 -5.32 -7.70 16.94
CA ASP A 87 -5.50 -6.50 16.11
C ASP A 87 -6.89 -6.53 15.45
N PRO A 88 -7.67 -5.43 15.49
CA PRO A 88 -9.01 -5.39 14.89
C PRO A 88 -9.03 -5.71 13.39
N TRP A 89 -7.91 -5.52 12.69
CA TRP A 89 -7.74 -5.87 11.27
C TRP A 89 -6.91 -7.16 11.07
N HIS A 90 -6.82 -8.03 12.07
CA HIS A 90 -6.05 -9.27 11.97
C HIS A 90 -6.41 -10.09 10.72
N ALA A 91 -7.66 -10.07 10.28
CA ALA A 91 -8.11 -10.73 9.06
C ALA A 91 -7.43 -10.23 7.78
N TYR A 92 -6.85 -9.00 7.79
CA TYR A 92 -6.09 -8.46 6.66
C TYR A 92 -4.65 -8.99 6.60
N PHE A 93 -4.11 -9.52 7.70
CA PHE A 93 -2.73 -10.00 7.80
C PHE A 93 -2.59 -11.40 7.19
N THR A 94 -2.97 -11.53 5.93
CA THR A 94 -2.90 -12.78 5.18
C THR A 94 -2.20 -12.57 3.85
N ASN A 95 -1.39 -13.54 3.44
CA ASN A 95 -0.75 -13.53 2.13
C ASN A 95 -1.75 -14.05 1.09
N PRO A 96 -2.14 -13.25 0.09
CA PRO A 96 -3.04 -13.69 -0.97
C PRO A 96 -2.48 -14.88 -1.76
N ALA A 97 -3.35 -15.73 -2.30
CA ALA A 97 -2.95 -16.92 -3.05
C ALA A 97 -2.03 -16.59 -4.26
N TRP A 98 -2.31 -15.49 -4.97
CA TRP A 98 -1.47 -15.05 -6.08
C TRP A 98 -0.03 -14.71 -5.64
N LEU A 99 0.13 -14.13 -4.44
CA LEU A 99 1.45 -13.79 -3.87
C LEU A 99 2.24 -15.07 -3.55
N GLN A 100 1.59 -16.03 -2.89
CA GLN A 100 2.18 -17.33 -2.60
C GLN A 100 2.57 -18.09 -3.88
N ALA A 101 1.73 -18.03 -4.91
CA ALA A 101 2.00 -18.66 -6.21
C ALA A 101 3.21 -18.03 -6.93
N LEU A 102 3.40 -16.71 -6.85
CA LEU A 102 4.58 -16.03 -7.40
C LEU A 102 5.84 -16.45 -6.63
N ILE A 103 5.80 -16.46 -5.31
CA ILE A 103 6.94 -16.87 -4.46
C ILE A 103 7.33 -18.32 -4.75
N ALA A 104 6.37 -19.22 -4.84
CA ALA A 104 6.62 -20.64 -5.16
C ALA A 104 7.29 -20.83 -6.54
N LYS A 105 7.04 -19.92 -7.49
CA LYS A 105 7.69 -19.90 -8.81
C LYS A 105 9.04 -19.18 -8.83
N GLY A 106 9.53 -18.67 -7.69
CA GLY A 106 10.74 -17.87 -7.60
C GLY A 106 10.62 -16.49 -8.23
N ALA A 107 9.40 -16.02 -8.52
CA ALA A 107 9.11 -14.69 -9.05
C ALA A 107 8.98 -13.70 -7.89
N LEU A 108 10.12 -13.23 -7.37
CA LEU A 108 10.21 -12.47 -6.13
C LEU A 108 10.23 -10.95 -6.34
N GLY A 109 9.87 -10.47 -7.51
CA GLY A 109 9.85 -9.05 -7.84
C GLY A 109 11.10 -8.60 -8.61
N GLN A 110 11.51 -7.36 -8.40
CA GLN A 110 12.59 -6.73 -9.18
C GLN A 110 13.92 -7.48 -9.09
N LYS A 111 14.26 -8.04 -7.93
CA LYS A 111 15.51 -8.78 -7.72
C LYS A 111 15.63 -10.05 -8.57
N THR A 112 14.52 -10.63 -8.98
CA THR A 112 14.47 -11.81 -9.86
C THR A 112 14.01 -11.45 -11.29
N ARG A 113 13.88 -10.16 -11.60
CA ARG A 113 13.37 -9.63 -12.88
C ARG A 113 11.97 -10.11 -13.24
N GLY A 114 11.21 -10.59 -12.27
CA GLY A 114 9.84 -11.07 -12.42
C GLY A 114 9.12 -11.13 -11.08
N GLY A 115 7.89 -10.67 -11.06
CA GLY A 115 7.02 -10.61 -9.91
C GLY A 115 5.60 -10.28 -10.36
N ILE A 116 4.97 -9.34 -9.71
CA ILE A 116 3.67 -8.79 -10.14
C ILE A 116 3.82 -8.13 -11.51
N TYR A 117 4.92 -7.41 -11.70
CA TYR A 117 5.30 -6.87 -13.00
C TYR A 117 6.53 -7.60 -13.55
N ARG A 118 6.56 -7.72 -14.87
CA ARG A 118 7.75 -8.17 -15.59
C ARG A 118 7.87 -7.46 -16.94
N LYS A 119 9.08 -7.34 -17.43
CA LYS A 119 9.35 -6.81 -18.78
C LYS A 119 9.50 -7.97 -19.76
N VAL A 120 8.73 -7.95 -20.85
CA VAL A 120 8.82 -8.90 -21.95
C VAL A 120 9.14 -8.11 -23.22
N GLY A 121 10.38 -8.22 -23.70
CA GLY A 121 10.86 -7.35 -24.77
C GLY A 121 10.82 -5.86 -24.35
N ALA A 122 10.11 -5.04 -25.10
CA ALA A 122 9.89 -3.62 -24.80
C ALA A 122 8.64 -3.39 -23.90
N THR A 123 7.79 -4.39 -23.73
CA THR A 123 6.50 -4.23 -23.05
C THR A 123 6.59 -4.58 -21.58
N ILE A 124 5.99 -3.74 -20.73
CA ILE A 124 5.76 -4.05 -19.31
C ILE A 124 4.44 -4.81 -19.21
N THR A 125 4.51 -5.96 -18.58
CA THR A 125 3.32 -6.80 -18.31
C THR A 125 3.06 -6.84 -16.81
N VAL A 126 1.80 -7.09 -16.45
CA VAL A 126 1.30 -7.18 -15.07
C VAL A 126 0.55 -8.49 -14.89
N LEU A 127 0.64 -9.07 -13.70
CA LEU A 127 -0.13 -10.28 -13.36
C LEU A 127 -1.64 -9.95 -13.34
N ASP A 128 -2.40 -10.73 -14.06
CA ASP A 128 -3.85 -10.83 -13.90
C ASP A 128 -4.12 -11.91 -12.83
N PRO A 129 -4.58 -11.53 -11.63
CA PRO A 129 -4.75 -12.49 -10.54
C PRO A 129 -5.83 -13.53 -10.81
N ALA A 130 -6.84 -13.19 -11.62
CA ALA A 130 -7.93 -14.12 -11.96
C ALA A 130 -7.47 -15.21 -12.94
N LYS A 131 -6.56 -14.87 -13.85
CA LYS A 131 -6.04 -15.79 -14.88
C LYS A 131 -4.73 -16.46 -14.46
N GLY A 132 -4.04 -15.94 -13.43
CA GLY A 132 -2.71 -16.41 -13.05
C GLY A 132 -1.64 -16.20 -14.12
N ALA A 133 -1.88 -15.31 -15.07
CA ALA A 133 -1.04 -15.03 -16.24
C ALA A 133 -0.75 -13.52 -16.36
N HIS A 134 0.38 -13.17 -16.98
CA HIS A 134 0.72 -11.79 -17.24
C HIS A 134 0.07 -11.30 -18.55
N ARG A 135 -0.46 -10.07 -18.51
CA ARG A 135 -0.98 -9.32 -19.67
C ARG A 135 -0.24 -7.98 -19.81
N PRO A 136 -0.30 -7.32 -20.97
CA PRO A 136 0.18 -5.94 -21.09
C PRO A 136 -0.44 -5.06 -19.99
N ALA A 137 0.38 -4.20 -19.39
CA ALA A 137 -0.09 -3.29 -18.35
C ALA A 137 -0.83 -2.11 -18.99
N ASP A 138 -1.99 -1.79 -18.45
CA ASP A 138 -2.81 -0.65 -18.80
C ASP A 138 -3.28 0.05 -17.52
N ARG A 139 -2.98 1.36 -17.40
CA ARG A 139 -3.36 2.16 -16.24
C ARG A 139 -4.58 2.99 -16.57
N ASP A 140 -5.70 2.35 -16.77
CA ASP A 140 -6.96 3.03 -17.06
C ASP A 140 -7.54 3.64 -15.79
N ILE A 141 -7.44 4.97 -15.68
CA ILE A 141 -8.07 5.76 -14.61
C ILE A 141 -9.23 6.51 -15.24
N ASP A 142 -10.40 6.27 -14.68
CA ASP A 142 -11.61 6.96 -15.11
C ASP A 142 -11.44 8.49 -15.03
N PRO A 143 -11.83 9.25 -16.07
CA PRO A 143 -11.67 10.71 -16.13
C PRO A 143 -12.34 11.46 -14.97
N ASP A 144 -13.51 11.01 -14.50
CA ASP A 144 -14.23 11.64 -13.39
C ASP A 144 -13.46 11.42 -12.08
N VAL A 145 -12.93 10.21 -11.86
CA VAL A 145 -12.09 9.92 -10.70
C VAL A 145 -10.79 10.71 -10.75
N ALA A 146 -10.16 10.80 -11.92
CA ALA A 146 -8.98 11.66 -12.11
C ALA A 146 -9.29 13.14 -11.84
N GLY A 147 -10.49 13.59 -12.18
CA GLY A 147 -11.00 14.94 -11.86
C GLY A 147 -11.10 15.15 -10.34
N ILE A 148 -11.70 14.21 -9.62
CA ILE A 148 -11.81 14.26 -8.15
C ILE A 148 -10.42 14.34 -7.51
N LEU A 149 -9.46 13.54 -7.97
CA LEU A 149 -8.11 13.50 -7.42
C LEU A 149 -7.30 14.78 -7.64
N LYS A 150 -7.70 15.63 -8.61
CA LYS A 150 -7.10 16.94 -8.86
C LYS A 150 -7.63 18.05 -7.95
N LEU A 151 -8.69 17.81 -7.19
CA LEU A 151 -9.21 18.79 -6.22
C LEU A 151 -8.13 19.12 -5.18
N ARG A 152 -7.86 20.42 -5.00
CA ARG A 152 -6.82 20.90 -4.08
C ARG A 152 -7.22 20.77 -2.62
N ASP A 153 -8.48 21.04 -2.33
CA ASP A 153 -9.04 20.92 -0.99
C ASP A 153 -9.21 19.44 -0.61
N PRO A 154 -8.53 18.95 0.44
CA PRO A 154 -8.67 17.56 0.89
C PRO A 154 -10.09 17.21 1.33
N HIS A 155 -10.82 18.13 1.96
CA HIS A 155 -12.19 17.88 2.41
C HIS A 155 -13.13 17.68 1.23
N ALA A 156 -13.06 18.56 0.22
CA ALA A 156 -13.84 18.42 -1.00
C ALA A 156 -13.49 17.12 -1.75
N ARG A 157 -12.21 16.78 -1.83
CA ARG A 157 -11.73 15.54 -2.46
C ARG A 157 -12.30 14.31 -1.76
N PHE A 158 -12.19 14.22 -0.44
CA PHE A 158 -12.74 13.08 0.30
C PHE A 158 -14.26 13.00 0.25
N ALA A 159 -14.96 14.14 0.30
CA ALA A 159 -16.40 14.18 0.13
C ALA A 159 -16.82 13.66 -1.26
N ALA A 160 -16.13 14.06 -2.32
CA ALA A 160 -16.39 13.61 -3.68
C ALA A 160 -16.08 12.12 -3.87
N LEU A 161 -14.95 11.60 -3.34
CA LEU A 161 -14.65 10.16 -3.38
C LEU A 161 -15.73 9.33 -2.67
N ARG A 162 -16.20 9.81 -1.51
CA ARG A 162 -17.27 9.15 -0.73
C ARG A 162 -18.60 9.15 -1.45
N ALA A 163 -18.94 10.24 -2.15
CA ALA A 163 -20.22 10.40 -2.85
C ALA A 163 -20.25 9.68 -4.19
N SER A 164 -19.10 9.41 -4.81
CA SER A 164 -19.03 8.81 -6.14
C SER A 164 -19.46 7.32 -6.10
N PRO A 165 -20.33 6.88 -7.03
CA PRO A 165 -20.67 5.47 -7.19
C PRO A 165 -19.59 4.67 -7.92
N HIS A 166 -18.61 5.34 -8.54
CA HIS A 166 -17.59 4.68 -9.38
C HIS A 166 -16.69 3.73 -8.56
N PRO A 167 -16.42 2.49 -9.02
CA PRO A 167 -15.62 1.52 -8.26
C PRO A 167 -14.25 2.03 -7.84
N GLN A 168 -13.52 2.73 -8.71
CA GLN A 168 -12.21 3.32 -8.40
C GLN A 168 -12.28 4.37 -7.28
N ALA A 169 -13.30 5.22 -7.28
CA ALA A 169 -13.50 6.21 -6.22
C ALA A 169 -13.84 5.55 -4.89
N ARG A 170 -14.74 4.58 -4.90
CA ARG A 170 -15.11 3.78 -3.73
C ARG A 170 -13.93 3.00 -3.16
N PHE A 171 -13.11 2.43 -4.03
CA PHE A 171 -11.84 1.80 -3.65
C PHE A 171 -10.92 2.78 -2.94
N LEU A 172 -10.64 3.94 -3.52
CA LEU A 172 -9.78 4.97 -2.91
C LEU A 172 -10.32 5.46 -1.56
N TRP A 173 -11.63 5.66 -1.47
CA TRP A 173 -12.28 6.00 -0.21
C TRP A 173 -12.08 4.91 0.84
N ALA A 174 -12.31 3.63 0.49
CA ALA A 174 -12.17 2.51 1.41
C ALA A 174 -10.73 2.37 1.93
N VAL A 175 -9.74 2.40 1.04
CA VAL A 175 -8.31 2.34 1.40
C VAL A 175 -7.90 3.49 2.31
N THR A 176 -8.34 4.70 1.99
CA THR A 176 -8.01 5.90 2.79
C THR A 176 -8.66 5.84 4.16
N ARG A 177 -9.96 5.55 4.21
CA ARG A 177 -10.72 5.38 5.46
C ARG A 177 -10.05 4.35 6.37
N ASP A 178 -9.74 3.16 5.85
CA ASP A 178 -9.19 2.09 6.66
C ASP A 178 -7.77 2.41 7.14
N THR A 179 -6.94 3.05 6.29
CA THR A 179 -5.60 3.48 6.69
C THR A 179 -5.65 4.53 7.80
N LEU A 180 -6.50 5.55 7.69
CA LEU A 180 -6.66 6.58 8.72
C LEU A 180 -7.27 6.02 9.99
N HIS A 181 -8.25 5.14 9.89
CA HIS A 181 -8.87 4.48 11.03
C HIS A 181 -7.85 3.59 11.76
N TYR A 182 -7.05 2.83 11.02
CA TYR A 182 -5.95 2.04 11.59
C TYR A 182 -4.96 2.92 12.35
N CYS A 183 -4.53 4.04 11.76
CA CYS A 183 -3.66 4.99 12.45
C CYS A 183 -4.27 5.50 13.75
N ALA A 184 -5.55 5.84 13.75
CA ALA A 184 -6.24 6.36 14.93
C ALA A 184 -6.35 5.31 16.05
N VAL A 185 -6.72 4.08 15.71
CA VAL A 185 -6.88 2.98 16.69
C VAL A 185 -5.53 2.51 17.23
N GLN A 186 -4.51 2.47 16.39
CA GLN A 186 -3.19 1.95 16.78
C GLN A 186 -2.29 3.00 17.42
N LEU A 187 -2.65 4.30 17.40
CA LEU A 187 -1.76 5.39 17.82
C LEU A 187 -1.13 5.14 19.19
N GLU A 188 -1.94 4.87 20.19
CA GLU A 188 -1.48 4.67 21.57
C GLU A 188 -0.65 3.39 21.78
N HIS A 189 -0.68 2.47 20.81
CA HIS A 189 0.09 1.22 20.84
C HIS A 189 1.43 1.30 20.10
N ILE A 190 1.63 2.31 19.26
CA ILE A 190 2.81 2.41 18.39
C ILE A 190 3.63 3.67 18.57
N ALA A 191 3.05 4.76 19.11
CA ALA A 191 3.72 6.02 19.30
C ALA A 191 3.08 6.80 20.46
N ASP A 192 3.84 7.75 21.05
CA ASP A 192 3.33 8.60 22.11
C ASP A 192 2.31 9.65 21.61
N ASN A 193 2.38 9.99 20.33
CA ASN A 193 1.52 11.01 19.74
C ASN A 193 1.52 10.95 18.19
N ALA A 194 0.51 11.57 17.57
CA ALA A 194 0.35 11.60 16.11
C ALA A 194 1.51 12.33 15.39
N ARG A 195 2.25 13.21 16.09
CA ARG A 195 3.41 13.90 15.49
C ARG A 195 4.56 12.94 15.18
N ASP A 196 4.70 11.85 15.92
CA ASP A 196 5.72 10.82 15.63
C ASP A 196 5.25 9.87 14.52
N LEU A 197 3.94 9.66 14.37
CA LEU A 197 3.39 8.82 13.31
C LEU A 197 3.56 9.43 11.91
N ASP A 198 3.25 10.73 11.75
CA ASP A 198 3.32 11.39 10.44
C ASP A 198 4.72 11.34 9.80
N PRO A 199 5.81 11.78 10.46
CA PRO A 199 7.14 11.64 9.88
C PRO A 199 7.59 10.19 9.70
N ALA A 200 7.12 9.24 10.51
CA ALA A 200 7.46 7.84 10.32
C ALA A 200 6.97 7.32 8.96
N VAL A 201 5.74 7.60 8.57
CA VAL A 201 5.20 7.18 7.27
C VAL A 201 5.74 8.04 6.12
N ARG A 202 5.97 9.33 6.34
CA ARG A 202 6.58 10.22 5.33
C ARG A 202 7.99 9.79 4.97
N TRP A 203 8.82 9.52 5.96
CA TRP A 203 10.23 9.15 5.74
C TRP A 203 10.39 7.67 5.40
N GLY A 204 9.60 6.78 6.01
CA GLY A 204 9.67 5.34 5.78
C GLY A 204 9.04 4.89 4.46
N PHE A 205 7.93 5.50 4.07
CA PHE A 205 7.16 5.13 2.87
C PHE A 205 7.08 6.23 1.80
N GLY A 206 7.72 7.38 2.02
CA GLY A 206 7.75 8.49 1.07
C GLY A 206 6.37 9.13 0.82
N TRP A 207 5.45 9.08 1.78
CA TRP A 207 4.15 9.73 1.68
C TRP A 207 4.29 11.26 1.81
N LYS A 208 3.39 12.00 1.16
CA LYS A 208 3.38 13.47 1.16
C LYS A 208 2.13 14.01 1.80
#